data_24b9c867327ffc7614349a8787f19e43
#
_entry.id   24b9c867327ffc7614349a8787f19e43
#
_cell.length_a   1.000
_cell.length_b   1.000
_cell.length_c   1.000
_cell.angle_alpha   90.00
_cell.angle_beta   90.00
_cell.angle_gamma   90.00
#
_symmetry.space_group_name_H-M   'P 1'
#
loop_
_entity.id
_entity.type
_entity.pdbx_description
1 polymer ?
#
loop_
_entity_poly.entity_id
_entity_poly.type
_entity_poly.pdbx_seq_one_letter_code
_entity_poly.pdbx_strand_id
1 'polypeptide(L)'
;MQDGLGREIDYLRISVTDKCNLRCRYCMPPQGITPLAHEEILTLEEIFRLVGIMEQLGIRKVRLTGGEPMVRKNLPWLVEQIHGLPGIREIAMTTNGTLFAPQVEVYRKAGLTAVNISLDTLDPERFRCITGCDRADRAAG
;
A
#
# COMPACT_ATOMS: atom_id res chain seq x y z
N MET A 1 19.40 11.23 2.11
CA MET A 1 19.93 11.36 0.73
C MET A 1 19.57 12.75 0.21
N GLN A 2 20.46 13.45 -0.51
CA GLN A 2 20.15 14.77 -1.11
C GLN A 2 20.06 14.63 -2.62
N ASP A 3 19.11 15.35 -3.23
CA ASP A 3 19.00 15.46 -4.69
C ASP A 3 19.92 16.57 -5.22
N GLY A 4 19.97 16.72 -6.57
CA GLY A 4 20.78 17.75 -7.23
C GLY A 4 20.37 19.21 -6.93
N LEU A 5 19.27 19.42 -6.22
CA LEU A 5 18.76 20.73 -5.77
C LEU A 5 18.96 20.95 -4.26
N GLY A 6 19.67 20.05 -3.57
CA GLY A 6 19.93 20.11 -2.13
C GLY A 6 18.75 19.71 -1.24
N ARG A 7 17.67 19.14 -1.81
CA ARG A 7 16.52 18.67 -1.02
C ARG A 7 16.84 17.34 -0.38
N GLU A 8 16.46 17.18 0.89
CA GLU A 8 16.59 15.90 1.58
C GLU A 8 15.47 14.94 1.14
N ILE A 9 15.86 13.78 0.63
CA ILE A 9 14.94 12.70 0.25
C ILE A 9 15.02 11.63 1.34
N ASP A 10 13.97 11.55 2.16
CA ASP A 10 13.83 10.62 3.28
C ASP A 10 12.63 9.68 3.13
N TYR A 11 11.88 9.79 2.03
CA TYR A 11 10.61 9.10 1.79
C TYR A 11 10.68 8.18 0.57
N LEU A 12 10.21 6.95 0.74
CA LEU A 12 10.11 5.93 -0.30
C LEU A 12 8.67 5.46 -0.44
N ARG A 13 8.15 5.46 -1.65
CA ARG A 13 6.85 4.87 -1.99
C ARG A 13 7.06 3.61 -2.83
N ILE A 14 6.45 2.51 -2.40
CA ILE A 14 6.59 1.20 -3.05
C ILE A 14 5.21 0.67 -3.44
N SER A 15 5.04 0.35 -4.72
CA SER A 15 3.92 -0.44 -5.19
C SER A 15 4.23 -1.92 -4.95
N VAL A 16 3.47 -2.57 -4.07
CA VAL A 16 3.68 -3.98 -3.73
C VAL A 16 2.90 -4.95 -4.62
N THR A 17 1.97 -4.45 -5.41
CA THR A 17 1.15 -5.24 -6.34
C THR A 17 0.48 -4.35 -7.37
N ASP A 18 0.25 -4.88 -8.56
CA ASP A 18 -0.58 -4.28 -9.61
C ASP A 18 -2.08 -4.63 -9.45
N LYS A 19 -2.40 -5.67 -8.65
CA LYS A 19 -3.76 -6.16 -8.45
C LYS A 19 -4.56 -5.25 -7.53
N CYS A 20 -5.85 -5.09 -7.85
CA CYS A 20 -6.82 -4.37 -7.02
C CYS A 20 -8.14 -5.16 -6.99
N ASN A 21 -8.84 -5.09 -5.87
CA ASN A 21 -10.16 -5.68 -5.69
C ASN A 21 -11.31 -4.73 -6.07
N LEU A 22 -10.99 -3.50 -6.50
CA LEU A 22 -11.93 -2.51 -7.06
C LEU A 22 -11.61 -2.23 -8.54
N ARG A 23 -12.57 -1.59 -9.23
CA ARG A 23 -12.47 -1.18 -10.64
C ARG A 23 -12.91 0.28 -10.79
N CYS A 24 -12.26 1.16 -10.02
CA CYS A 24 -12.60 2.58 -10.00
C CYS A 24 -12.46 3.19 -11.40
N ARG A 25 -13.50 3.88 -11.87
CA ARG A 25 -13.61 4.42 -13.23
C ARG A 25 -12.47 5.36 -13.63
N TYR A 26 -11.92 6.08 -12.65
CA TYR A 26 -10.83 7.02 -12.85
C TYR A 26 -9.44 6.38 -12.77
N CYS A 27 -9.36 5.14 -12.27
CA CYS A 27 -8.09 4.46 -12.00
C CYS A 27 -7.84 3.29 -12.96
N MET A 28 -8.88 2.56 -13.31
CA MET A 28 -8.77 1.29 -14.03
C MET A 28 -9.85 1.21 -15.12
N PRO A 29 -9.50 0.78 -16.33
CA PRO A 29 -10.49 0.59 -17.39
C PRO A 29 -11.51 -0.50 -16.97
N PRO A 30 -12.75 -0.47 -17.49
CA PRO A 30 -13.81 -1.42 -17.10
C PRO A 30 -13.42 -2.88 -17.24
N GLN A 31 -12.64 -3.21 -18.27
CA GLN A 31 -12.11 -4.56 -18.51
C GLN A 31 -10.98 -4.97 -17.56
N GLY A 32 -10.52 -4.03 -16.72
CA GLY A 32 -9.34 -4.21 -15.88
C GLY A 32 -8.03 -4.01 -16.63
N ILE A 33 -6.91 -4.27 -15.96
CA ILE A 33 -5.58 -4.36 -16.55
C ILE A 33 -5.18 -5.83 -16.65
N THR A 34 -4.36 -6.19 -17.61
CA THR A 34 -3.70 -7.49 -17.63
C THR A 34 -2.71 -7.53 -16.48
N PRO A 35 -2.87 -8.43 -15.49
CA PRO A 35 -1.90 -8.53 -14.41
C PRO A 35 -0.52 -8.90 -14.95
N LEU A 36 0.51 -8.34 -14.35
CA LEU A 36 1.89 -8.74 -14.62
C LEU A 36 2.09 -10.22 -14.25
N ALA A 37 2.99 -10.89 -14.93
CA ALA A 37 3.39 -12.24 -14.57
C ALA A 37 4.03 -12.21 -13.16
N HIS A 38 3.91 -13.33 -12.43
CA HIS A 38 4.41 -13.39 -11.05
C HIS A 38 5.92 -13.11 -10.96
N GLU A 39 6.65 -13.49 -12.00
CA GLU A 39 8.10 -13.31 -12.11
C GLU A 39 8.51 -11.85 -12.38
N GLU A 40 7.57 -11.01 -12.82
CA GLU A 40 7.78 -9.59 -13.08
C GLU A 40 7.53 -8.70 -11.85
N ILE A 41 6.99 -9.29 -10.77
CA ILE A 41 6.69 -8.58 -9.52
C ILE A 41 7.69 -9.02 -8.45
N LEU A 42 8.35 -8.05 -7.82
CA LEU A 42 9.28 -8.33 -6.71
C LEU A 42 8.60 -9.15 -5.61
N THR A 43 9.32 -10.12 -5.08
CA THR A 43 8.91 -10.84 -3.87
C THR A 43 8.92 -9.90 -2.66
N LEU A 44 8.27 -10.29 -1.56
CA LEU A 44 8.30 -9.48 -0.33
C LEU A 44 9.71 -9.39 0.25
N GLU A 45 10.50 -10.45 0.11
CA GLU A 45 11.90 -10.53 0.54
C GLU A 45 12.78 -9.58 -0.28
N GLU A 46 12.57 -9.48 -1.59
CA GLU A 46 13.27 -8.53 -2.45
C GLU A 46 12.90 -7.09 -2.11
N ILE A 47 11.62 -6.81 -1.87
CA ILE A 47 11.15 -5.50 -1.41
C ILE A 47 11.80 -5.15 -0.07
N PHE A 48 11.87 -6.09 0.88
CA PHE A 48 12.54 -5.87 2.16
C PHE A 48 14.02 -5.53 1.98
N ARG A 49 14.75 -6.28 1.12
CA ARG A 49 16.16 -5.99 0.81
C ARG A 49 16.33 -4.60 0.21
N LEU A 50 15.44 -4.22 -0.73
CA LEU A 50 15.43 -2.89 -1.32
C LEU A 50 15.25 -1.80 -0.26
N VAL A 51 14.29 -1.96 0.65
CA VAL A 51 14.06 -1.00 1.75
C VAL A 51 15.29 -0.89 2.65
N GLY A 52 15.96 -2.01 2.97
CA GLY A 52 17.18 -2.01 3.78
C GLY A 52 18.34 -1.22 3.11
N ILE A 53 18.50 -1.37 1.80
CA ILE A 53 19.48 -0.57 1.05
C ILE A 53 19.10 0.93 1.08
N MET A 54 17.84 1.23 0.86
CA MET A 54 17.34 2.61 0.86
C MET A 54 17.43 3.26 2.25
N GLU A 55 17.22 2.49 3.31
CA GLU A 55 17.44 2.94 4.70
C GLU A 55 18.87 3.38 4.95
N GLN A 56 19.88 2.61 4.47
CA GLN A 56 21.29 2.96 4.53
C GLN A 56 21.60 4.25 3.74
N LEU A 57 20.87 4.52 2.66
CA LEU A 57 20.97 5.74 1.87
C LEU A 57 20.23 6.95 2.50
N GLY A 58 19.58 6.77 3.65
CA GLY A 58 18.93 7.85 4.39
C GLY A 58 17.41 7.92 4.27
N ILE A 59 16.76 6.92 3.69
CA ILE A 59 15.29 6.82 3.76
C ILE A 59 14.88 6.53 5.21
N ARG A 60 13.82 7.21 5.65
CA ARG A 60 13.27 7.12 7.02
C ARG A 60 11.78 6.82 7.04
N LYS A 61 11.11 7.01 5.92
CA LYS A 61 9.66 6.83 5.77
C LYS A 61 9.37 5.94 4.58
N VAL A 62 8.54 4.93 4.77
CA VAL A 62 8.12 3.99 3.71
C VAL A 62 6.61 4.04 3.59
N ARG A 63 6.10 4.15 2.36
CA ARG A 63 4.68 4.02 2.08
C ARG A 63 4.43 2.85 1.14
N LEU A 64 3.64 1.90 1.62
CA LEU A 64 3.18 0.77 0.84
C LEU A 64 1.90 1.15 0.08
N THR A 65 1.88 0.83 -1.19
CA THR A 65 0.78 1.12 -2.12
C THR A 65 0.70 0.02 -3.18
N GLY A 66 -0.02 0.27 -4.27
CA GLY A 66 -0.12 -0.66 -5.39
C GLY A 66 -1.39 -0.38 -6.17
N GLY A 67 -2.03 -1.42 -6.70
CA GLY A 67 -3.44 -1.41 -6.94
C GLY A 67 -4.15 -1.30 -5.58
N GLU A 68 -4.34 -2.43 -4.89
CA GLU A 68 -4.71 -2.46 -3.46
C GLU A 68 -3.66 -3.31 -2.71
N PRO A 69 -2.85 -2.71 -1.82
CA PRO A 69 -1.75 -3.44 -1.16
C PRO A 69 -2.25 -4.63 -0.34
N MET A 70 -3.43 -4.54 0.25
CA MET A 70 -3.98 -5.59 1.10
C MET A 70 -4.43 -6.86 0.36
N VAL A 71 -4.46 -6.87 -0.96
CA VAL A 71 -4.65 -8.12 -1.73
C VAL A 71 -3.36 -8.94 -1.84
N ARG A 72 -2.20 -8.33 -1.54
CA ARG A 72 -0.93 -9.04 -1.48
C ARG A 72 -0.88 -9.91 -0.23
N LYS A 73 -0.76 -11.22 -0.41
CA LYS A 73 -0.61 -12.18 0.69
C LYS A 73 0.64 -11.86 1.52
N ASN A 74 0.58 -12.11 2.82
CA ASN A 74 1.68 -11.94 3.77
C ASN A 74 2.23 -10.50 3.88
N LEU A 75 1.47 -9.48 3.46
CA LEU A 75 1.89 -8.08 3.60
C LEU A 75 2.22 -7.67 5.05
N PRO A 76 1.49 -8.13 6.10
CA PRO A 76 1.87 -7.85 7.49
C PRO A 76 3.29 -8.28 7.85
N TRP A 77 3.77 -9.41 7.32
CA TRP A 77 5.15 -9.84 7.50
C TRP A 77 6.14 -8.80 6.94
N LEU A 78 5.89 -8.26 5.74
CA LEU A 78 6.74 -7.21 5.18
C LEU A 78 6.77 -5.96 6.08
N VAL A 79 5.60 -5.54 6.60
CA VAL A 79 5.51 -4.42 7.54
C VAL A 79 6.35 -4.67 8.78
N GLU A 80 6.27 -5.87 9.37
CA GLU A 80 7.05 -6.28 10.55
C GLU A 80 8.56 -6.27 10.27
N GLN A 81 9.00 -6.80 9.12
CA GLN A 81 10.41 -6.77 8.73
C GLN A 81 10.94 -5.34 8.57
N ILE A 82 10.17 -4.47 7.89
CA ILE A 82 10.52 -3.06 7.71
C ILE A 82 10.54 -2.33 9.07
N HIS A 83 9.61 -2.65 9.97
CA HIS A 83 9.58 -2.08 11.33
C HIS A 83 10.83 -2.43 12.15
N GLY A 84 11.43 -3.59 11.89
CA GLY A 84 12.70 -4.02 12.50
C GLY A 84 13.93 -3.22 12.04
N LEU A 85 13.84 -2.41 10.99
CA LEU A 85 14.96 -1.60 10.51
C LEU A 85 15.14 -0.35 11.37
N PRO A 86 16.31 -0.13 12.00
CA PRO A 86 16.48 0.90 13.01
C PRO A 86 16.37 2.34 12.48
N GLY A 87 16.62 2.54 11.19
CA GLY A 87 16.53 3.86 10.57
C GLY A 87 15.13 4.24 10.10
N ILE A 88 14.21 3.29 9.96
CA ILE A 88 12.84 3.57 9.52
C ILE A 88 12.01 4.06 10.71
N ARG A 89 11.37 5.22 10.54
CA ARG A 89 10.57 5.90 11.59
C ARG A 89 9.08 5.86 11.32
N GLU A 90 8.70 5.75 10.06
CA GLU A 90 7.30 5.76 9.64
C GLU A 90 7.07 4.68 8.57
N ILE A 91 6.05 3.86 8.80
CA ILE A 91 5.54 2.91 7.81
C ILE A 91 4.07 3.24 7.59
N ALA A 92 3.78 3.77 6.41
CA ALA A 92 2.43 4.13 6.02
C ALA A 92 1.89 3.18 4.94
N MET A 93 0.57 3.09 4.87
CA MET A 93 -0.12 2.35 3.79
C MET A 93 -1.21 3.23 3.18
N THR A 94 -1.38 3.17 1.85
CA THR A 94 -2.54 3.73 1.16
C THR A 94 -3.39 2.58 0.68
N THR A 95 -4.65 2.54 1.10
CA THR A 95 -5.60 1.46 0.83
C THR A 95 -6.98 2.01 0.49
N ASN A 96 -7.79 1.24 -0.23
CA ASN A 96 -9.22 1.55 -0.42
C ASN A 96 -10.07 1.23 0.83
N GLY A 97 -9.49 0.66 1.87
CA GLY A 97 -10.12 0.38 3.15
C GLY A 97 -11.02 -0.86 3.21
N THR A 98 -11.44 -1.42 2.08
CA THR A 98 -12.43 -2.52 2.06
C THR A 98 -12.00 -3.80 2.78
N LEU A 99 -10.69 -3.99 2.98
CA LEU A 99 -10.10 -5.14 3.67
C LEU A 99 -9.45 -4.78 5.00
N PHE A 100 -9.46 -3.49 5.38
CA PHE A 100 -8.65 -3.00 6.49
C PHE A 100 -9.25 -3.27 7.87
N ALA A 101 -10.55 -3.00 8.08
CA ALA A 101 -11.19 -3.09 9.39
C ALA A 101 -10.93 -4.43 10.12
N PRO A 102 -11.10 -5.63 9.49
CA PRO A 102 -10.85 -6.89 10.17
C PRO A 102 -9.36 -7.19 10.43
N GLN A 103 -8.45 -6.42 9.84
CA GLN A 103 -7.02 -6.65 9.93
C GLN A 103 -6.25 -5.52 10.66
N VAL A 104 -6.94 -4.50 11.15
CA VAL A 104 -6.32 -3.32 11.79
C VAL A 104 -5.34 -3.71 12.90
N GLU A 105 -5.74 -4.64 13.78
CA GLU A 105 -4.89 -5.10 14.88
C GLU A 105 -3.64 -5.87 14.40
N VAL A 106 -3.76 -6.62 13.31
CA VAL A 106 -2.63 -7.35 12.71
C VAL A 106 -1.58 -6.35 12.21
N TYR A 107 -2.02 -5.35 11.44
CA TYR A 107 -1.12 -4.32 10.92
C TYR A 107 -0.55 -3.42 12.02
N ARG A 108 -1.35 -3.08 13.04
CA ARG A 108 -0.86 -2.32 14.19
C ARG A 108 0.25 -3.07 14.93
N LYS A 109 0.07 -4.36 15.19
CA LYS A 109 1.09 -5.21 15.83
C LYS A 109 2.33 -5.40 14.97
N ALA A 110 2.19 -5.44 13.66
CA ALA A 110 3.30 -5.49 12.71
C ALA A 110 4.11 -4.19 12.65
N GLY A 111 3.62 -3.09 13.24
CA GLY A 111 4.33 -1.82 13.28
C GLY A 111 3.91 -0.80 12.23
N LEU A 112 2.73 -0.97 11.61
CA LEU A 112 2.16 0.06 10.73
C LEU A 112 1.83 1.30 11.56
N THR A 113 2.35 2.48 11.15
CA THR A 113 2.23 3.73 11.92
C THR A 113 1.16 4.67 11.38
N ALA A 114 0.83 4.57 10.09
CA ALA A 114 -0.16 5.44 9.46
C ALA A 114 -0.90 4.74 8.32
N VAL A 115 -2.18 5.10 8.14
CA VAL A 115 -3.03 4.62 7.04
C VAL A 115 -3.73 5.78 6.38
N ASN A 116 -3.67 5.81 5.05
CA ASN A 116 -4.49 6.69 4.22
C ASN A 116 -5.57 5.85 3.56
N ILE A 117 -6.82 6.08 3.91
CA ILE A 117 -7.96 5.41 3.29
C ILE A 117 -8.47 6.28 2.15
N SER A 118 -8.46 5.73 0.93
CA SER A 118 -9.01 6.37 -0.25
C SER A 118 -10.51 6.08 -0.32
N LEU A 119 -11.33 7.05 0.07
CA LEU A 119 -12.79 6.94 0.09
C LEU A 119 -13.40 8.16 -0.60
N ASP A 120 -13.99 7.95 -1.78
CA ASP A 120 -14.54 9.03 -2.60
C ASP A 120 -15.92 9.51 -2.12
N THR A 121 -16.68 8.64 -1.46
CA THR A 121 -18.04 8.92 -1.02
C THR A 121 -18.49 7.96 0.09
N LEU A 122 -19.34 8.44 0.97
CA LEU A 122 -20.05 7.63 1.99
C LEU A 122 -21.42 7.12 1.49
N ASP A 123 -21.85 7.56 0.31
CA ASP A 123 -23.08 7.10 -0.32
C ASP A 123 -22.85 5.74 -0.99
N PRO A 124 -23.56 4.66 -0.59
CA PRO A 124 -23.33 3.32 -1.10
C PRO A 124 -23.61 3.18 -2.61
N GLU A 125 -24.58 3.91 -3.15
CA GLU A 125 -24.90 3.84 -4.59
C GLU A 125 -23.83 4.53 -5.42
N ARG A 126 -23.38 5.70 -4.98
CA ARG A 126 -22.26 6.41 -5.61
C ARG A 126 -20.97 5.61 -5.49
N PHE A 127 -20.71 4.99 -4.36
CA PHE A 127 -19.54 4.14 -4.18
C PHE A 127 -19.54 2.99 -5.21
N ARG A 128 -20.66 2.25 -5.34
CA ARG A 128 -20.82 1.21 -6.37
C ARG A 128 -20.57 1.74 -7.78
N CYS A 129 -21.15 2.89 -8.08
CA CYS A 129 -21.01 3.52 -9.39
C CYS A 129 -19.56 3.90 -9.71
N ILE A 130 -18.81 4.42 -8.73
CA ILE A 130 -17.42 4.85 -8.90
C ILE A 130 -16.47 3.64 -8.94
N THR A 131 -16.63 2.70 -8.03
CA THR A 131 -15.66 1.62 -7.79
C THR A 131 -15.99 0.32 -8.52
N GLY A 132 -17.19 0.19 -9.08
CA GLY A 132 -17.66 -1.06 -9.71
C GLY A 132 -17.83 -2.22 -8.70
N CYS A 133 -18.01 -1.93 -7.41
CA CYS A 133 -18.07 -2.95 -6.36
C CYS A 133 -19.17 -2.68 -5.33
N ASP A 134 -19.88 -3.72 -4.88
CA ASP A 134 -20.96 -3.66 -3.89
C ASP A 134 -20.48 -3.63 -2.41
N ARG A 135 -19.24 -3.25 -2.14
CA ARG A 135 -18.62 -3.37 -0.81
C ARG A 135 -18.40 -2.03 -0.09
N ALA A 136 -19.29 -1.06 -0.29
CA ALA A 136 -19.22 0.26 0.38
C ALA A 136 -19.15 0.15 1.91
N ASP A 137 -19.94 -0.77 2.49
CA ASP A 137 -20.10 -0.94 3.93
C ASP A 137 -18.79 -1.34 4.65
N ARG A 138 -17.83 -1.91 3.92
CA ARG A 138 -16.55 -2.36 4.46
C ARG A 138 -15.44 -1.31 4.46
N ALA A 139 -15.62 -0.23 3.72
CA ALA A 139 -14.63 0.85 3.66
C ALA A 139 -14.87 1.94 4.72
N ALA A 140 -16.11 2.02 5.25
CA ALA A 140 -16.56 3.03 6.21
C ALA A 140 -16.58 2.54 7.68
N GLY A 141 -16.25 1.24 7.93
CA GLY A 141 -16.26 0.62 9.26
C GLY A 141 -14.96 0.76 10.03
#